data_1c4c4c84769fc67f8f73080e17aea7a7
#
_entry.id   1c4c4c84769fc67f8f73080e17aea7a7
#
_cell.length_a   1.000
_cell.length_b   1.000
_cell.length_c   1.000
_cell.angle_alpha   90.00
_cell.angle_beta   90.00
_cell.angle_gamma   90.00
#
_symmetry.space_group_name_H-M   'P 1'
#
loop_
_entity.id
_entity.type
_entity.pdbx_description
1 polymer ?
#
loop_
_entity_poly.entity_id
_entity_poly.type
_entity_poly.pdbx_seq_one_letter_code
_entity_poly.pdbx_strand_id
1 'polypeptide(L)'
;LCARIEKPRVKLLAQKLIPVPHTTCTRAPDFIQWPGALIEEALEQAEVGDLSLVLIHSHPGGYFDFSAMDDASDAEVMPAIFAARSREKVGRMLHGSAIMVPGGVIRARLYDRSMAQTPVELTAVYGDDIRFFWNPHVARLKTDTRPLAFTSDMSAELGLLSACFVGASGTGSIAIEQAARLGFGEIILIDFDLVEDKNLNRILNSTQTDATNCVPKIDVLA
;
A
#
# COMPACT_ATOMS: atom_id res chain seq x y z
N LEU A 1 2.85 -10.81 6.29
CA LEU A 1 2.61 -11.24 4.90
C LEU A 1 1.75 -10.21 4.18
N CYS A 2 2.13 -9.86 2.95
CA CYS A 2 1.49 -8.79 2.20
C CYS A 2 1.09 -9.28 0.79
N ALA A 3 -0.14 -8.96 0.38
CA ALA A 3 -0.55 -9.10 -1.01
C ALA A 3 0.00 -7.92 -1.85
N ARG A 4 0.44 -8.21 -3.07
CA ARG A 4 0.91 -7.19 -4.00
C ARG A 4 -0.21 -6.75 -4.94
N ILE A 5 -0.35 -5.43 -5.06
CA ILE A 5 -1.23 -4.77 -6.03
C ILE A 5 -0.34 -3.97 -6.98
N GLU A 6 -0.49 -4.16 -8.30
CA GLU A 6 0.41 -3.55 -9.28
C GLU A 6 -0.08 -2.24 -9.87
N LYS A 7 -1.37 -2.04 -9.94
CA LYS A 7 -1.95 -0.86 -10.59
C LYS A 7 -2.83 -0.08 -9.62
N PRO A 8 -2.89 1.23 -9.74
CA PRO A 8 -2.11 2.12 -10.63
C PRO A 8 -0.64 2.24 -10.20
N ARG A 9 -0.30 1.80 -8.98
CA ARG A 9 1.05 1.79 -8.39
C ARG A 9 1.30 0.49 -7.67
N VAL A 10 2.56 0.12 -7.51
CA VAL A 10 2.91 -1.02 -6.67
C VAL A 10 2.60 -0.69 -5.21
N LYS A 11 1.73 -1.50 -4.61
CA LYS A 11 1.36 -1.44 -3.20
C LYS A 11 1.51 -2.82 -2.58
N LEU A 12 1.93 -2.86 -1.34
CA LEU A 12 1.87 -4.06 -0.51
C LEU A 12 0.78 -3.86 0.55
N LEU A 13 -0.25 -4.69 0.49
CA LEU A 13 -1.36 -4.68 1.44
C LEU A 13 -1.15 -5.78 2.47
N ALA A 14 -0.96 -5.43 3.74
CA ALA A 14 -0.79 -6.38 4.82
C ALA A 14 -2.03 -7.28 4.94
N GLN A 15 -1.84 -8.58 4.80
CA GLN A 15 -2.89 -9.60 4.92
C GLN A 15 -2.82 -10.34 6.25
N LYS A 16 -1.60 -10.55 6.74
CA LYS A 16 -1.36 -11.29 7.97
C LYS A 16 -0.15 -10.77 8.71
N LEU A 17 -0.31 -10.53 10.00
CA LEU A 17 0.78 -10.26 10.93
C LEU A 17 1.12 -11.57 11.67
N ILE A 18 2.40 -11.94 11.69
CA ILE A 18 2.92 -13.08 12.42
C ILE A 18 3.84 -12.53 13.51
N PRO A 19 3.35 -12.45 14.76
CA PRO A 19 4.16 -11.97 15.88
C PRO A 19 5.27 -12.97 16.20
N VAL A 20 6.50 -12.48 16.37
CA VAL A 20 7.63 -13.28 16.85
C VAL A 20 7.73 -13.10 18.36
N PRO A 21 7.56 -14.17 19.18
CA PRO A 21 7.64 -14.05 20.64
C PRO A 21 9.05 -13.63 21.08
N HIS A 22 9.15 -12.65 21.94
CA HIS A 22 10.42 -12.18 22.48
C HIS A 22 11.25 -13.28 23.15
N THR A 23 10.58 -14.26 23.73
CA THR A 23 11.20 -15.41 24.42
C THR A 23 11.94 -16.35 23.49
N THR A 24 11.67 -16.29 22.19
CA THR A 24 12.33 -17.13 21.16
C THR A 24 13.50 -16.43 20.49
N CYS A 25 13.69 -15.12 20.73
CA CYS A 25 14.72 -14.31 20.11
C CYS A 25 15.99 -14.25 20.95
N THR A 26 17.17 -14.26 20.28
CA THR A 26 18.42 -13.81 20.90
C THR A 26 18.43 -12.29 20.88
N ARG A 27 18.68 -11.66 22.03
CA ARG A 27 18.55 -10.20 22.19
C ARG A 27 19.72 -9.59 22.94
N ALA A 28 20.14 -8.41 22.49
CA ALA A 28 21.03 -7.48 23.18
C ALA A 28 20.42 -6.06 23.08
N PRO A 29 20.97 -5.04 23.73
CA PRO A 29 20.39 -3.69 23.69
C PRO A 29 20.22 -3.12 22.29
N ASP A 30 21.09 -3.50 21.35
CA ASP A 30 21.17 -3.03 19.95
C ASP A 30 21.05 -4.17 18.93
N PHE A 31 20.60 -5.35 19.35
CA PHE A 31 20.59 -6.54 18.51
C PHE A 31 19.37 -7.41 18.79
N ILE A 32 18.75 -7.92 17.74
CA ILE A 32 17.72 -8.95 17.80
C ILE A 32 17.94 -9.97 16.67
N GLN A 33 17.90 -11.24 17.02
CA GLN A 33 17.95 -12.34 16.06
C GLN A 33 16.77 -13.26 16.26
N TRP A 34 16.06 -13.57 15.19
CA TRP A 34 14.92 -14.48 15.18
C TRP A 34 15.37 -15.89 14.84
N PRO A 35 14.65 -16.92 15.33
CA PRO A 35 14.86 -18.29 14.85
C PRO A 35 14.52 -18.40 13.36
N GLY A 36 15.41 -19.00 12.57
CA GLY A 36 15.20 -19.23 11.13
C GLY A 36 13.92 -20.01 10.83
N ALA A 37 13.55 -20.97 11.67
CA ALA A 37 12.33 -21.76 11.52
C ALA A 37 11.05 -20.92 11.44
N LEU A 38 11.00 -19.75 12.10
CA LEU A 38 9.84 -18.86 12.01
C LEU A 38 9.76 -18.15 10.65
N ILE A 39 10.90 -17.90 10.04
CA ILE A 39 10.96 -17.35 8.68
C ILE A 39 10.53 -18.41 7.67
N GLU A 40 10.98 -19.64 7.84
CA GLU A 40 10.58 -20.80 7.00
C GLU A 40 9.07 -21.02 7.07
N GLU A 41 8.48 -21.07 8.28
CA GLU A 41 7.03 -21.19 8.46
C GLU A 41 6.26 -20.05 7.80
N ALA A 42 6.76 -18.81 7.92
CA ALA A 42 6.15 -17.65 7.28
C ALA A 42 6.24 -17.71 5.76
N LEU A 43 7.34 -18.25 5.22
CA LEU A 43 7.53 -18.48 3.78
C LEU A 43 6.57 -19.53 3.24
N GLU A 44 6.37 -20.64 3.93
CA GLU A 44 5.38 -21.67 3.55
C GLU A 44 3.97 -21.06 3.45
N GLN A 45 3.59 -20.23 4.43
CA GLN A 45 2.30 -19.55 4.40
C GLN A 45 2.22 -18.52 3.26
N ALA A 46 3.32 -17.83 2.98
CA ALA A 46 3.40 -16.86 1.88
C ALA A 46 3.25 -17.54 0.51
N GLU A 47 3.80 -18.76 0.35
CA GLU A 47 3.75 -19.50 -0.92
C GLU A 47 2.32 -19.89 -1.30
N VAL A 48 1.50 -20.28 -0.32
CA VAL A 48 0.09 -20.65 -0.54
C VAL A 48 -0.71 -19.46 -1.10
N GLY A 49 -0.44 -18.25 -0.63
CA GLY A 49 -1.18 -17.03 -1.00
C GLY A 49 -0.50 -16.16 -2.06
N ASP A 50 0.64 -16.57 -2.60
CA ASP A 50 1.49 -15.73 -3.46
C ASP A 50 1.79 -14.35 -2.82
N LEU A 51 2.15 -14.38 -1.52
CA LEU A 51 2.31 -13.19 -0.69
C LEU A 51 3.79 -12.79 -0.56
N SER A 52 4.04 -11.50 -0.46
CA SER A 52 5.33 -10.93 -0.07
C SER A 52 5.57 -11.08 1.43
N LEU A 53 6.79 -11.41 1.83
CA LEU A 53 7.23 -11.39 3.22
C LEU A 53 7.93 -10.06 3.51
N VAL A 54 7.47 -9.34 4.53
CA VAL A 54 8.14 -8.15 5.06
C VAL A 54 8.50 -8.41 6.53
N LEU A 55 9.79 -8.42 6.82
CA LEU A 55 10.32 -8.57 8.16
C LEU A 55 10.30 -7.20 8.86
N ILE A 56 9.70 -7.11 10.04
CA ILE A 56 9.63 -5.84 10.77
C ILE A 56 10.19 -6.00 12.18
N HIS A 57 11.06 -5.07 12.60
CA HIS A 57 11.57 -5.01 13.95
C HIS A 57 11.51 -3.57 14.49
N SER A 58 11.65 -3.43 15.81
CA SER A 58 11.57 -2.13 16.47
C SER A 58 12.94 -1.53 16.71
N HIS A 59 13.04 -0.21 16.54
CA HIS A 59 14.15 0.64 17.00
C HIS A 59 13.70 1.44 18.23
N PRO A 60 13.79 0.88 19.44
CA PRO A 60 13.25 1.51 20.65
C PRO A 60 13.91 2.84 21.00
N GLY A 61 15.14 3.07 20.54
CA GLY A 61 15.88 4.34 20.68
C GLY A 61 15.38 5.46 19.77
N GLY A 62 14.43 5.20 18.87
CA GLY A 62 13.88 6.21 17.98
C GLY A 62 14.70 6.49 16.71
N TYR A 63 15.77 5.75 16.45
CA TYR A 63 16.54 5.89 15.21
C TYR A 63 15.70 5.47 14.01
N PHE A 64 15.25 6.46 13.25
CA PHE A 64 14.32 6.29 12.11
C PHE A 64 15.07 6.08 10.79
N ASP A 65 16.10 5.26 10.80
CA ASP A 65 16.80 4.80 9.60
C ASP A 65 17.28 3.35 9.78
N PHE A 66 17.59 2.69 8.66
CA PHE A 66 18.23 1.38 8.71
C PHE A 66 19.70 1.56 9.15
N SER A 67 20.10 0.75 10.11
CA SER A 67 21.47 0.72 10.60
C SER A 67 22.38 -0.14 9.69
N ALA A 68 23.69 -0.04 9.86
CA ALA A 68 24.63 -0.93 9.16
C ALA A 68 24.41 -2.41 9.53
N MET A 69 23.87 -2.70 10.71
CA MET A 69 23.51 -4.05 11.13
C MET A 69 22.26 -4.56 10.38
N ASP A 70 21.28 -3.69 10.17
CA ASP A 70 20.08 -4.02 9.35
C ASP A 70 20.50 -4.27 7.90
N ASP A 71 21.43 -3.48 7.37
CA ASP A 71 21.96 -3.68 6.01
C ASP A 71 22.70 -5.02 5.89
N ALA A 72 23.52 -5.38 6.87
CA ALA A 72 24.21 -6.66 6.89
C ALA A 72 23.22 -7.84 7.02
N SER A 73 22.21 -7.70 7.87
CA SER A 73 21.17 -8.71 8.04
C SER A 73 20.36 -8.91 6.76
N ASP A 74 19.93 -7.84 6.10
CA ASP A 74 19.20 -7.92 4.86
C ASP A 74 20.02 -8.53 3.73
N ALA A 75 21.32 -8.23 3.67
CA ALA A 75 22.24 -8.79 2.68
C ALA A 75 22.39 -10.33 2.82
N GLU A 76 22.19 -10.88 4.01
CA GLU A 76 22.21 -12.32 4.28
C GLU A 76 20.81 -12.96 4.11
N VAL A 77 19.79 -12.35 4.69
CA VAL A 77 18.46 -12.94 4.82
C VAL A 77 17.65 -12.84 3.53
N MET A 78 17.70 -11.70 2.83
CA MET A 78 16.88 -11.52 1.62
C MET A 78 17.23 -12.49 0.49
N PRO A 79 18.52 -12.76 0.16
CA PRO A 79 18.85 -13.80 -0.82
C PRO A 79 18.35 -15.18 -0.42
N ALA A 80 18.42 -15.53 0.88
CA ALA A 80 17.95 -16.82 1.39
C ALA A 80 16.42 -16.95 1.23
N ILE A 81 15.65 -15.90 1.50
CA ILE A 81 14.21 -15.85 1.27
C ILE A 81 13.87 -16.11 -0.20
N PHE A 82 14.54 -15.42 -1.13
CA PHE A 82 14.32 -15.62 -2.56
C PHE A 82 14.79 -16.99 -3.06
N ALA A 83 15.82 -17.58 -2.46
CA ALA A 83 16.30 -18.92 -2.80
C ALA A 83 15.34 -20.02 -2.32
N ALA A 84 14.73 -19.85 -1.16
CA ALA A 84 13.77 -20.80 -0.61
C ALA A 84 12.47 -20.91 -1.45
N ARG A 85 12.13 -19.86 -2.20
CA ARG A 85 10.93 -19.81 -3.03
C ARG A 85 11.23 -20.08 -4.51
N SER A 86 11.47 -21.33 -4.84
CA SER A 86 11.84 -21.75 -6.20
C SER A 86 10.69 -21.72 -7.23
N ARG A 87 9.43 -21.70 -6.78
CA ARG A 87 8.22 -21.78 -7.63
C ARG A 87 7.60 -20.41 -7.96
N GLU A 88 8.22 -19.34 -7.57
CA GLU A 88 7.70 -18.00 -7.85
C GLU A 88 7.60 -17.72 -9.34
N LYS A 89 6.50 -17.07 -9.74
CA LYS A 89 6.40 -16.47 -11.07
C LYS A 89 7.54 -15.49 -11.24
N VAL A 90 8.52 -15.84 -12.06
CA VAL A 90 9.75 -15.08 -12.27
C VAL A 90 9.43 -13.62 -12.57
N GLY A 91 9.99 -12.72 -11.76
CA GLY A 91 10.08 -11.29 -12.06
C GLY A 91 9.10 -10.37 -11.34
N ARG A 92 8.21 -10.85 -10.46
CA ARG A 92 7.19 -10.00 -9.82
C ARG A 92 7.19 -9.96 -8.31
N MET A 93 7.89 -10.88 -7.63
CA MET A 93 7.85 -10.94 -6.19
C MET A 93 8.79 -9.91 -5.57
N LEU A 94 8.29 -9.24 -4.55
CA LEU A 94 9.05 -8.33 -3.68
C LEU A 94 9.00 -8.88 -2.26
N HIS A 95 10.14 -8.93 -1.59
CA HIS A 95 10.22 -9.11 -0.16
C HIS A 95 10.88 -7.89 0.46
N GLY A 96 10.83 -7.73 1.76
CA GLY A 96 11.42 -6.54 2.34
C GLY A 96 11.63 -6.58 3.84
N SER A 97 12.21 -5.50 4.31
CA SER A 97 12.40 -5.21 5.72
C SER A 97 11.79 -3.88 6.11
N ALA A 98 11.42 -3.78 7.37
CA ALA A 98 10.84 -2.58 7.94
C ALA A 98 11.35 -2.36 9.37
N ILE A 99 11.46 -1.10 9.73
CA ILE A 99 11.73 -0.67 11.10
C ILE A 99 10.53 0.09 11.65
N MET A 100 10.31 -0.04 12.95
CA MET A 100 9.29 0.70 13.67
C MET A 100 9.92 1.42 14.86
N VAL A 101 9.71 2.72 14.95
CA VAL A 101 10.17 3.53 16.08
C VAL A 101 9.04 3.86 17.06
N PRO A 102 9.32 4.40 18.26
CA PRO A 102 8.29 4.84 19.20
C PRO A 102 7.23 5.73 18.54
N GLY A 103 5.97 5.54 18.93
CA GLY A 103 4.82 6.18 18.30
C GLY A 103 4.27 5.41 17.09
N GLY A 104 4.86 4.24 16.76
CA GLY A 104 4.38 3.36 15.68
C GLY A 104 4.73 3.87 14.28
N VAL A 105 5.71 4.77 14.16
CA VAL A 105 6.18 5.26 12.87
C VAL A 105 6.96 4.17 12.16
N ILE A 106 6.59 3.85 10.92
CA ILE A 106 7.14 2.73 10.16
C ILE A 106 7.89 3.25 8.92
N ARG A 107 9.05 2.68 8.67
CA ARG A 107 9.82 2.84 7.44
C ARG A 107 10.16 1.47 6.87
N ALA A 108 10.04 1.31 5.56
CA ALA A 108 10.26 0.04 4.91
C ALA A 108 11.08 0.20 3.63
N ARG A 109 11.70 -0.91 3.22
CA ARG A 109 12.38 -1.07 1.94
C ARG A 109 12.09 -2.45 1.36
N LEU A 110 12.05 -2.54 0.05
CA LEU A 110 11.73 -3.75 -0.68
C LEU A 110 12.91 -4.16 -1.54
N TYR A 111 13.02 -5.45 -1.76
CA TYR A 111 14.02 -6.08 -2.61
C TYR A 111 13.32 -6.91 -3.68
N ASP A 112 13.85 -6.91 -4.87
CA ASP A 112 13.51 -7.87 -5.90
C ASP A 112 14.51 -9.04 -5.93
N ARG A 113 14.31 -9.99 -6.82
CA ARG A 113 15.17 -11.17 -6.93
C ARG A 113 16.62 -10.87 -7.35
N SER A 114 16.87 -9.72 -7.94
CA SER A 114 18.22 -9.23 -8.25
C SER A 114 18.91 -8.54 -7.07
N MET A 115 18.23 -8.47 -5.93
CA MET A 115 18.62 -7.71 -4.74
C MET A 115 18.64 -6.18 -4.97
N ALA A 116 17.97 -5.71 -6.03
CA ALA A 116 17.76 -4.28 -6.19
C ALA A 116 16.81 -3.78 -5.11
N GLN A 117 17.30 -2.80 -4.35
CA GLN A 117 16.57 -2.19 -3.24
C GLN A 117 15.70 -1.03 -3.73
N THR A 118 14.45 -1.02 -3.30
CA THR A 118 13.51 0.09 -3.52
C THR A 118 12.97 0.58 -2.18
N PRO A 119 13.18 1.85 -1.79
CA PRO A 119 12.58 2.40 -0.58
C PRO A 119 11.07 2.51 -0.75
N VAL A 120 10.33 2.19 0.31
CA VAL A 120 8.87 2.43 0.35
C VAL A 120 8.65 3.92 0.60
N GLU A 121 7.96 4.58 -0.31
CA GLU A 121 7.70 6.02 -0.26
C GLU A 121 6.73 6.39 0.86
N LEU A 122 5.67 5.61 1.01
CA LEU A 122 4.60 5.84 1.98
C LEU A 122 4.22 4.52 2.65
N THR A 123 4.22 4.52 3.97
CA THR A 123 3.56 3.49 4.78
C THR A 123 2.29 4.09 5.38
N ALA A 124 1.15 3.48 5.08
CA ALA A 124 -0.15 3.91 5.60
C ALA A 124 -0.70 2.87 6.56
N VAL A 125 -1.18 3.32 7.71
CA VAL A 125 -1.85 2.49 8.71
C VAL A 125 -3.29 2.97 8.84
N TYR A 126 -4.23 2.09 8.56
CA TYR A 126 -5.65 2.35 8.64
C TYR A 126 -6.23 1.62 9.86
N GLY A 127 -6.76 2.39 10.81
CA GLY A 127 -7.40 1.94 12.03
C GLY A 127 -8.38 3.00 12.48
N ASP A 128 -8.60 3.13 13.78
CA ASP A 128 -9.42 4.23 14.35
C ASP A 128 -8.84 5.59 13.95
N ASP A 129 -7.51 5.68 13.91
CA ASP A 129 -6.78 6.79 13.32
C ASP A 129 -6.12 6.35 12.01
N ILE A 130 -6.19 7.19 10.98
CA ILE A 130 -5.44 7.00 9.76
C ILE A 130 -4.10 7.71 9.90
N ARG A 131 -3.00 6.97 9.72
CA ARG A 131 -1.64 7.49 9.87
C ARG A 131 -0.83 7.25 8.59
N PHE A 132 -0.12 8.29 8.15
CA PHE A 132 0.74 8.27 6.98
C PHE A 132 2.19 8.53 7.40
N PHE A 133 3.09 7.63 7.05
CA PHE A 133 4.52 7.71 7.34
C PHE A 133 5.30 7.82 6.05
N TRP A 134 5.71 9.03 5.71
CA TRP A 134 6.48 9.32 4.52
C TRP A 134 7.96 9.00 4.74
N ASN A 135 8.59 8.45 3.69
CA ASN A 135 10.04 8.26 3.70
C ASN A 135 10.73 9.61 3.40
N PRO A 136 11.52 10.16 4.34
CA PRO A 136 12.12 11.47 4.16
C PRO A 136 13.21 11.52 3.06
N HIS A 137 13.71 10.36 2.63
CA HIS A 137 14.77 10.26 1.62
C HIS A 137 14.25 10.02 0.19
N VAL A 138 12.95 9.80 0.04
CA VAL A 138 12.33 9.68 -1.29
C VAL A 138 11.81 11.05 -1.72
N ALA A 139 12.34 11.54 -2.82
CA ALA A 139 11.84 12.78 -3.41
C ALA A 139 10.38 12.60 -3.83
N ARG A 140 9.50 13.43 -3.30
CA ARG A 140 8.11 13.46 -3.73
C ARG A 140 8.05 13.98 -5.17
N LEU A 141 7.37 13.26 -6.04
CA LEU A 141 7.11 13.74 -7.41
C LEU A 141 6.23 14.99 -7.30
N LYS A 142 6.79 16.15 -7.66
CA LYS A 142 5.99 17.36 -7.87
C LYS A 142 5.15 17.13 -9.11
N THR A 143 3.87 16.91 -8.94
CA THR A 143 2.92 16.87 -10.06
C THR A 143 2.66 18.28 -10.54
N ASP A 144 3.13 18.60 -11.70
CA ASP A 144 3.36 19.95 -12.21
C ASP A 144 2.22 20.47 -13.08
N THR A 145 0.93 20.20 -12.82
CA THR A 145 0.03 20.52 -13.94
C THR A 145 -1.40 20.96 -13.68
N ARG A 146 -1.85 21.18 -12.47
CA ARG A 146 -3.20 21.76 -12.28
C ARG A 146 -3.20 22.87 -11.23
N PRO A 147 -3.79 24.04 -11.52
CA PRO A 147 -4.10 25.00 -10.47
C PRO A 147 -5.17 24.38 -9.59
N LEU A 148 -4.74 23.80 -8.47
CA LEU A 148 -5.61 23.21 -7.46
C LEU A 148 -5.83 24.23 -6.35
N ALA A 149 -6.99 24.15 -5.71
CA ALA A 149 -7.31 25.00 -4.54
C ALA A 149 -6.40 24.69 -3.32
N PHE A 150 -5.48 23.72 -3.47
CA PHE A 150 -4.58 23.22 -2.44
C PHE A 150 -3.13 23.49 -2.80
N THR A 151 -2.26 23.41 -1.80
CA THR A 151 -0.81 23.51 -2.01
C THR A 151 -0.31 22.34 -2.90
N SER A 152 0.81 22.55 -3.59
CA SER A 152 1.45 21.51 -4.41
C SER A 152 1.72 20.22 -3.65
N ASP A 153 2.07 20.35 -2.36
CA ASP A 153 2.37 19.20 -1.50
C ASP A 153 1.11 18.39 -1.18
N MET A 154 0.01 19.06 -0.88
CA MET A 154 -1.28 18.42 -0.63
C MET A 154 -1.80 17.69 -1.88
N SER A 155 -1.65 18.29 -3.05
CA SER A 155 -2.02 17.65 -4.32
C SER A 155 -1.17 16.43 -4.63
N ALA A 156 0.13 16.48 -4.31
CA ALA A 156 1.02 15.34 -4.44
C ALA A 156 0.62 14.20 -3.48
N GLU A 157 0.22 14.52 -2.26
CA GLU A 157 -0.28 13.54 -1.29
C GLU A 157 -1.58 12.89 -1.75
N LEU A 158 -2.56 13.67 -2.16
CA LEU A 158 -3.84 13.15 -2.69
C LEU A 158 -3.61 12.26 -3.91
N GLY A 159 -2.68 12.63 -4.80
CA GLY A 159 -2.29 11.83 -5.96
C GLY A 159 -1.69 10.46 -5.62
N LEU A 160 -1.30 10.21 -4.38
CA LEU A 160 -0.81 8.92 -3.90
C LEU A 160 -1.89 8.08 -3.22
N LEU A 161 -3.04 8.67 -2.93
CA LEU A 161 -4.13 8.01 -2.22
C LEU A 161 -5.13 7.38 -3.19
N SER A 162 -5.82 6.35 -2.70
CA SER A 162 -6.98 5.75 -3.36
C SER A 162 -8.23 6.08 -2.55
N ALA A 163 -9.29 6.49 -3.23
CA ALA A 163 -10.61 6.68 -2.64
C ALA A 163 -11.59 5.65 -3.19
N CYS A 164 -12.33 4.98 -2.31
CA CYS A 164 -13.36 4.03 -2.69
C CYS A 164 -14.74 4.59 -2.35
N PHE A 165 -15.61 4.61 -3.34
CA PHE A 165 -16.99 5.05 -3.20
C PHE A 165 -17.93 3.88 -3.40
N VAL A 166 -18.75 3.61 -2.38
CA VAL A 166 -19.83 2.63 -2.44
C VAL A 166 -21.14 3.39 -2.60
N GLY A 167 -21.73 3.30 -3.77
CA GLY A 167 -22.89 4.07 -4.18
C GLY A 167 -22.52 5.25 -5.09
N ALA A 168 -22.98 5.18 -6.35
CA ALA A 168 -22.72 6.16 -7.41
C ALA A 168 -23.99 6.94 -7.82
N SER A 169 -24.92 7.14 -6.88
CA SER A 169 -26.15 7.89 -7.14
C SER A 169 -26.01 9.37 -6.76
N GLY A 170 -27.06 10.06 -6.35
CA GLY A 170 -27.09 11.51 -6.16
C GLY A 170 -25.94 12.07 -5.32
N THR A 171 -25.80 11.64 -4.08
CA THR A 171 -24.69 12.08 -3.19
C THR A 171 -23.35 11.52 -3.65
N GLY A 172 -23.33 10.23 -4.04
CA GLY A 172 -22.11 9.56 -4.48
C GLY A 172 -21.50 10.20 -5.72
N SER A 173 -22.29 10.51 -6.74
CA SER A 173 -21.79 11.14 -7.97
C SER A 173 -21.12 12.48 -7.73
N ILE A 174 -21.66 13.29 -6.82
CA ILE A 174 -21.07 14.59 -6.42
C ILE A 174 -19.74 14.34 -5.70
N ALA A 175 -19.70 13.41 -4.76
CA ALA A 175 -18.49 13.11 -4.00
C ALA A 175 -17.37 12.53 -4.88
N ILE A 176 -17.72 11.67 -5.83
CA ILE A 176 -16.79 11.09 -6.82
C ILE A 176 -16.20 12.20 -7.70
N GLU A 177 -17.03 13.07 -8.25
CA GLU A 177 -16.59 14.21 -9.06
C GLU A 177 -15.63 15.13 -8.27
N GLN A 178 -15.96 15.41 -7.02
CA GLN A 178 -15.07 16.22 -6.17
C GLN A 178 -13.74 15.52 -5.89
N ALA A 179 -13.74 14.22 -5.62
CA ALA A 179 -12.52 13.45 -5.41
C ALA A 179 -11.63 13.45 -6.66
N ALA A 180 -12.23 13.30 -7.86
CA ALA A 180 -11.51 13.39 -9.12
C ALA A 180 -10.86 14.78 -9.32
N ARG A 181 -11.61 15.85 -9.01
CA ARG A 181 -11.11 17.22 -9.09
C ARG A 181 -10.04 17.53 -8.06
N LEU A 182 -10.11 16.94 -6.88
CA LEU A 182 -9.10 17.05 -5.83
C LEU A 182 -7.78 16.35 -6.21
N GLY A 183 -7.81 15.45 -7.18
CA GLY A 183 -6.61 14.79 -7.70
C GLY A 183 -6.22 13.53 -6.95
N PHE A 184 -7.18 12.78 -6.39
CA PHE A 184 -6.89 11.43 -5.91
C PHE A 184 -6.27 10.60 -7.02
N GLY A 185 -5.22 9.84 -6.69
CA GLY A 185 -4.47 9.05 -7.65
C GLY A 185 -5.21 7.83 -8.18
N GLU A 186 -6.22 7.38 -7.43
CA GLU A 186 -7.07 6.26 -7.80
C GLU A 186 -8.47 6.46 -7.20
N ILE A 187 -9.48 6.24 -8.02
CA ILE A 187 -10.88 6.24 -7.58
C ILE A 187 -11.48 4.88 -7.90
N ILE A 188 -11.99 4.20 -6.88
CA ILE A 188 -12.63 2.90 -6.98
C ILE A 188 -14.13 3.12 -6.82
N LEU A 189 -14.91 2.72 -7.81
CA LEU A 189 -16.37 2.87 -7.82
C LEU A 189 -17.04 1.51 -7.64
N ILE A 190 -17.98 1.42 -6.71
CA ILE A 190 -18.80 0.24 -6.45
C ILE A 190 -20.26 0.65 -6.42
N ASP A 191 -21.00 0.26 -7.44
CA ASP A 191 -22.47 0.36 -7.53
C ASP A 191 -22.96 -0.74 -8.46
N PHE A 192 -24.06 -1.39 -8.11
CA PHE A 192 -24.65 -2.48 -8.90
C PHE A 192 -25.87 -2.05 -9.70
N ASP A 193 -26.28 -0.80 -9.52
CA ASP A 193 -27.48 -0.28 -10.16
C ASP A 193 -27.20 0.24 -11.56
N LEU A 194 -28.26 0.24 -12.36
CA LEU A 194 -28.30 0.88 -13.67
C LEU A 194 -28.91 2.29 -13.57
N VAL A 195 -28.60 3.12 -14.54
CA VAL A 195 -29.25 4.42 -14.68
C VAL A 195 -30.72 4.23 -15.08
N GLU A 196 -31.61 4.91 -14.39
CA GLU A 196 -33.04 4.94 -14.65
C GLU A 196 -33.51 6.39 -14.80
N ASP A 197 -34.66 6.60 -15.47
CA ASP A 197 -35.23 7.95 -15.65
C ASP A 197 -35.38 8.76 -14.36
N LYS A 198 -35.75 8.08 -13.26
CA LYS A 198 -35.86 8.70 -11.93
C LYS A 198 -34.51 9.17 -11.34
N ASN A 199 -33.37 8.77 -11.94
CA ASN A 199 -32.01 9.12 -11.48
C ASN A 199 -31.47 10.36 -12.17
N LEU A 200 -31.98 10.75 -13.33
CA LEU A 200 -31.46 11.82 -14.18
C LEU A 200 -31.42 13.19 -13.51
N ASN A 201 -32.23 13.39 -12.49
CA ASN A 201 -32.28 14.64 -11.73
C ASN A 201 -31.17 14.77 -10.67
N ARG A 202 -30.34 13.73 -10.46
CA ARG A 202 -29.39 13.72 -9.35
C ARG A 202 -28.05 13.02 -9.62
N ILE A 203 -27.93 12.20 -10.63
CA ILE A 203 -26.64 11.59 -11.02
C ILE A 203 -25.96 12.55 -11.98
N LEU A 204 -24.76 13.00 -11.61
CA LEU A 204 -23.96 13.86 -12.48
C LEU A 204 -23.65 13.18 -13.81
N ASN A 205 -23.69 13.99 -14.87
CA ASN A 205 -23.39 13.58 -16.25
C ASN A 205 -24.32 12.54 -16.86
N SER A 206 -25.34 12.02 -16.13
CA SER A 206 -26.29 11.08 -16.69
C SER A 206 -27.24 11.74 -17.70
N THR A 207 -27.53 11.01 -18.76
CA THR A 207 -28.39 11.46 -19.87
C THR A 207 -29.58 10.53 -20.05
N GLN A 208 -30.59 11.00 -20.81
CA GLN A 208 -31.76 10.17 -21.20
C GLN A 208 -31.31 8.92 -21.98
N THR A 209 -30.24 9.03 -22.76
CA THR A 209 -29.66 7.89 -23.50
C THR A 209 -29.14 6.82 -22.56
N ASP A 210 -28.49 7.21 -21.46
CA ASP A 210 -27.96 6.28 -20.46
C ASP A 210 -29.10 5.52 -19.76
N ALA A 211 -30.18 6.21 -19.42
CA ALA A 211 -31.35 5.58 -18.83
C ALA A 211 -32.05 4.61 -19.82
N THR A 212 -32.15 5.01 -21.08
CA THR A 212 -32.75 4.17 -22.12
C THR A 212 -31.93 2.90 -22.39
N ASN A 213 -30.60 3.03 -22.34
CA ASN A 213 -29.65 1.93 -22.59
C ASN A 213 -29.32 1.13 -21.32
N CYS A 214 -29.91 1.47 -20.18
CA CYS A 214 -29.63 0.83 -18.88
C CYS A 214 -28.14 0.77 -18.57
N VAL A 215 -27.44 1.89 -18.76
CA VAL A 215 -25.99 1.98 -18.50
C VAL A 215 -25.72 1.81 -17.01
N PRO A 216 -24.70 1.05 -16.58
CA PRO A 216 -24.29 1.00 -15.18
C PRO A 216 -23.96 2.40 -14.65
N LYS A 217 -24.38 2.73 -13.42
CA LYS A 217 -24.13 4.06 -12.83
C LYS A 217 -22.66 4.40 -12.74
N ILE A 218 -21.82 3.39 -12.51
CA ILE A 218 -20.35 3.57 -12.45
C ILE A 218 -19.74 3.97 -13.79
N ASP A 219 -20.31 3.51 -14.90
CA ASP A 219 -19.78 3.79 -16.26
C ASP A 219 -20.05 5.24 -16.70
N VAL A 220 -21.08 5.86 -16.13
CA VAL A 220 -21.39 7.29 -16.40
C VAL A 220 -20.41 8.22 -15.67
N LEU A 221 -19.76 7.73 -14.59
CA LEU A 221 -18.89 8.51 -13.73
C LEU A 221 -17.40 8.16 -13.89
N ALA A 222 -17.05 7.16 -14.71
CA ALA A 222 -15.69 6.64 -14.92
C ALA A 222 -14.83 7.48 -15.89
#